data_f6361aaac8185e036c50779fef99c5e1
#
_entry.id   f6361aaac8185e036c50779fef99c5e1
#
_cell.length_a   1.000
_cell.length_b   1.000
_cell.length_c   1.000
_cell.angle_alpha   90.00
_cell.angle_beta   90.00
_cell.angle_gamma   90.00
#
_symmetry.space_group_name_H-M   'P 1'
#
loop_
_entity.id
_entity.type
_entity.pdbx_description
1 polymer ?
#
loop_
_entity_poly.entity_id
_entity_poly.type
_entity_poly.pdbx_seq_one_letter_code
_entity_poly.pdbx_strand_id
1 'polypeptide(L)'
;MKLLSYFILLMVAVASCSKKDNYDPPQSKLTGAILYKGDSIYLEYNRVPYQFYQYGFGKLGPVEQTFTQSGVISSLLFNGNYKFIVPNGQGPFLWPKTSGGGPDSLDVTVNGNQQLNIEVTPYYMIRNANISASGGNAVATCKVEKIINDANAKDIEFVGIYINKTEFVSGANNIANAGKSGADITDLNNISLSVAIPSLTQKYVFARIGLKIAGVEDMIFSPLVQVSF
;
A
#
# COMPACT_ATOMS: atom_id res chain seq x y z
N MET A 1 48.54 25.51 37.87
CA MET A 1 48.50 24.12 37.34
C MET A 1 47.09 23.52 37.27
N LYS A 2 46.26 23.63 38.29
CA LYS A 2 44.89 23.05 38.29
C LYS A 2 43.96 23.63 37.23
N LEU A 3 44.00 24.94 36.93
CA LEU A 3 43.17 25.58 35.92
C LEU A 3 43.51 25.10 34.49
N LEU A 4 44.79 24.90 34.18
CA LEU A 4 45.27 24.41 32.90
C LEU A 4 44.81 22.95 32.63
N SER A 5 44.74 22.14 33.69
CA SER A 5 44.27 20.75 33.63
C SER A 5 42.75 20.69 33.29
N TYR A 6 41.95 21.60 33.83
CA TYR A 6 40.49 21.66 33.51
C TYR A 6 40.27 22.16 32.06
N PHE A 7 41.10 23.07 31.57
CA PHE A 7 40.98 23.58 30.21
C PHE A 7 41.32 22.50 29.14
N ILE A 8 42.33 21.65 29.43
CA ILE A 8 42.70 20.52 28.60
C ILE A 8 41.63 19.44 28.62
N LEU A 9 41.02 19.17 29.77
CA LEU A 9 39.94 18.21 29.91
C LEU A 9 38.65 18.67 29.15
N LEU A 10 38.37 19.97 29.18
CA LEU A 10 37.25 20.56 28.44
C LEU A 10 37.46 20.50 26.91
N MET A 11 38.70 20.73 26.44
CA MET A 11 39.02 20.63 24.99
C MET A 11 38.91 19.19 24.47
N VAL A 12 39.24 18.17 25.27
CA VAL A 12 39.07 16.76 24.88
C VAL A 12 37.62 16.36 24.82
N ALA A 13 36.74 16.93 25.67
CA ALA A 13 35.32 16.64 25.66
C ALA A 13 34.56 17.18 24.42
N VAL A 14 35.00 18.32 23.87
CA VAL A 14 34.39 18.89 22.65
C VAL A 14 34.92 18.24 21.35
N ALA A 15 36.08 17.57 21.37
CA ALA A 15 36.58 16.84 20.21
C ALA A 15 35.91 15.47 19.98
N SER A 16 35.13 14.99 20.96
CA SER A 16 34.48 13.66 20.92
C SER A 16 33.18 13.58 20.10
N CYS A 17 32.64 14.69 19.60
CA CYS A 17 31.31 14.74 18.97
C CYS A 17 31.33 15.00 17.45
N SER A 18 32.33 14.55 16.69
CA SER A 18 32.32 14.73 15.24
C SER A 18 32.55 13.45 14.45
N LYS A 19 31.79 12.39 14.71
CA LYS A 19 31.47 11.47 13.62
C LYS A 19 30.39 12.13 12.78
N LYS A 20 30.77 13.06 11.92
CA LYS A 20 29.93 13.46 10.79
C LYS A 20 29.68 12.18 9.99
N ASP A 21 28.44 11.84 9.81
CA ASP A 21 28.02 10.92 8.75
C ASP A 21 28.41 11.59 7.43
N ASN A 22 29.50 11.12 6.81
CA ASN A 22 30.03 11.68 5.57
C ASN A 22 29.44 11.01 4.34
N TYR A 23 28.41 10.16 4.50
CA TYR A 23 27.71 9.59 3.37
C TYR A 23 26.82 10.65 2.72
N ASP A 24 26.93 10.75 1.39
CA ASP A 24 25.93 11.50 0.62
C ASP A 24 24.54 10.88 0.85
N PRO A 25 23.48 11.67 0.86
CA PRO A 25 22.13 11.13 1.01
C PRO A 25 21.80 10.17 -0.15
N PRO A 26 20.85 9.22 0.04
CA PRO A 26 20.41 8.32 -1.01
C PRO A 26 19.84 9.14 -2.18
N GLN A 27 20.25 8.81 -3.41
CA GLN A 27 19.88 9.58 -4.62
C GLN A 27 19.17 8.72 -5.67
N SER A 28 19.21 7.40 -5.55
CA SER A 28 18.63 6.49 -6.54
C SER A 28 17.15 6.28 -6.26
N LYS A 29 16.32 6.72 -7.21
CA LYS A 29 14.87 6.58 -7.12
C LYS A 29 14.46 5.22 -7.68
N LEU A 30 13.91 4.37 -6.83
CA LEU A 30 13.26 3.12 -7.22
C LEU A 30 11.74 3.36 -7.25
N THR A 31 11.14 3.22 -8.43
CA THR A 31 9.69 3.31 -8.64
C THR A 31 9.17 2.01 -9.23
N GLY A 32 7.87 1.80 -9.17
CA GLY A 32 7.24 0.63 -9.79
C GLY A 32 5.86 0.39 -9.23
N ALA A 33 5.29 -0.76 -9.50
CA ALA A 33 3.97 -1.11 -9.04
C ALA A 33 3.86 -2.60 -8.71
N ILE A 34 2.91 -2.91 -7.83
CA ILE A 34 2.45 -4.28 -7.61
C ILE A 34 1.32 -4.57 -8.58
N LEU A 35 1.43 -5.66 -9.33
CA LEU A 35 0.61 -5.96 -10.49
C LEU A 35 0.02 -7.38 -10.42
N TYR A 36 -1.07 -7.58 -11.13
CA TYR A 36 -1.58 -8.88 -11.52
C TYR A 36 -1.89 -8.91 -13.01
N LYS A 37 -1.13 -9.69 -13.79
CA LYS A 37 -1.22 -9.75 -15.28
C LYS A 37 -1.14 -8.36 -15.92
N GLY A 38 -0.27 -7.51 -15.39
CA GLY A 38 -0.08 -6.14 -15.88
C GLY A 38 -1.06 -5.11 -15.33
N ASP A 39 -2.12 -5.50 -14.61
CA ASP A 39 -3.07 -4.60 -13.98
C ASP A 39 -2.63 -4.22 -12.57
N SER A 40 -2.69 -2.94 -12.24
CA SER A 40 -2.35 -2.44 -10.90
C SER A 40 -3.29 -3.00 -9.82
N ILE A 41 -2.71 -3.39 -8.69
CA ILE A 41 -3.47 -3.73 -7.49
C ILE A 41 -3.63 -2.48 -6.64
N TYR A 42 -4.88 -2.01 -6.52
CA TYR A 42 -5.21 -0.81 -5.74
C TYR A 42 -5.41 -1.17 -4.27
N LEU A 43 -4.76 -0.42 -3.39
CA LEU A 43 -4.65 -0.70 -1.97
C LEU A 43 -5.24 0.44 -1.12
N GLU A 44 -5.29 0.23 0.18
CA GLU A 44 -5.57 1.28 1.14
C GLU A 44 -4.32 2.15 1.37
N TYR A 45 -4.52 3.45 1.49
CA TYR A 45 -3.42 4.37 1.77
C TYR A 45 -2.74 4.04 3.10
N ASN A 46 -1.41 3.97 3.08
CA ASN A 46 -0.55 3.78 4.25
C ASN A 46 -0.87 2.51 5.08
N ARG A 47 -1.33 1.41 4.44
CA ARG A 47 -1.70 0.18 5.14
C ARG A 47 -0.81 -1.00 4.79
N VAL A 48 -0.54 -1.24 3.52
CA VAL A 48 0.25 -2.40 3.10
C VAL A 48 1.74 -2.03 3.05
N PRO A 49 2.56 -2.52 4.00
CA PRO A 49 3.99 -2.23 4.03
C PRO A 49 4.77 -3.09 3.07
N TYR A 50 5.92 -2.58 2.67
CA TYR A 50 7.02 -3.34 2.09
C TYR A 50 8.34 -2.92 2.72
N GLN A 51 9.34 -3.78 2.66
CA GLN A 51 10.62 -3.60 3.31
C GLN A 51 11.77 -3.88 2.35
N PHE A 52 12.78 -3.02 2.39
CA PHE A 52 14.09 -3.28 1.77
C PHE A 52 15.12 -3.55 2.85
N TYR A 53 15.93 -4.57 2.66
CA TYR A 53 17.09 -4.87 3.48
C TYR A 53 18.34 -4.74 2.63
N GLN A 54 19.21 -3.78 2.95
CA GLN A 54 20.48 -3.58 2.27
C GLN A 54 21.59 -4.34 2.99
N TYR A 55 22.26 -5.24 2.29
CA TYR A 55 23.38 -5.99 2.81
C TYR A 55 24.69 -5.25 2.54
N GLY A 56 25.66 -5.37 3.47
CA GLY A 56 26.98 -4.76 3.34
C GLY A 56 27.04 -3.26 3.65
N PHE A 57 25.94 -2.69 4.17
CA PHE A 57 25.87 -1.28 4.54
C PHE A 57 25.38 -1.13 5.99
N GLY A 58 26.30 -0.78 6.89
CA GLY A 58 25.97 -0.54 8.30
C GLY A 58 25.31 -1.72 9.03
N LYS A 59 24.44 -1.43 9.98
CA LYS A 59 23.62 -2.42 10.70
C LYS A 59 22.45 -2.85 9.82
N LEU A 60 22.31 -4.15 9.59
CA LEU A 60 21.19 -4.69 8.83
C LEU A 60 19.87 -4.39 9.56
N GLY A 61 18.96 -3.75 8.86
CA GLY A 61 17.61 -3.41 9.32
C GLY A 61 16.70 -3.09 8.13
N PRO A 62 15.36 -3.12 8.33
CA PRO A 62 14.42 -2.79 7.29
C PRO A 62 14.40 -1.28 7.00
N VAL A 63 14.41 -0.94 5.72
CA VAL A 63 13.90 0.34 5.22
C VAL A 63 12.44 0.09 4.86
N GLU A 64 11.53 0.47 5.76
CA GLU A 64 10.11 0.19 5.63
C GLU A 64 9.37 1.37 5.01
N GLN A 65 8.47 1.06 4.11
CA GLN A 65 7.55 1.99 3.45
C GLN A 65 6.21 1.29 3.16
N THR A 66 5.23 2.03 2.63
CA THR A 66 3.94 1.48 2.23
C THR A 66 3.67 1.73 0.76
N PHE A 67 2.93 0.81 0.12
CA PHE A 67 2.40 1.06 -1.22
C PHE A 67 1.44 2.25 -1.20
N THR A 68 1.43 3.00 -2.29
CA THR A 68 0.40 4.03 -2.51
C THR A 68 -0.98 3.40 -2.73
N GLN A 69 -2.02 4.21 -2.76
CA GLN A 69 -3.38 3.72 -3.10
C GLN A 69 -3.48 3.07 -4.48
N SER A 70 -2.62 3.45 -5.41
CA SER A 70 -2.53 2.85 -6.75
C SER A 70 -1.55 1.68 -6.83
N GLY A 71 -1.08 1.16 -5.70
CA GLY A 71 -0.14 0.04 -5.63
C GLY A 71 1.28 0.38 -6.07
N VAL A 72 1.64 1.66 -6.05
CA VAL A 72 2.96 2.13 -6.50
C VAL A 72 3.99 2.01 -5.38
N ILE A 73 5.17 1.52 -5.74
CA ILE A 73 6.42 1.57 -4.99
C ILE A 73 7.10 2.90 -5.31
N SER A 74 7.55 3.64 -4.29
CA SER A 74 8.33 4.86 -4.48
C SER A 74 9.32 5.01 -3.34
N SER A 75 10.58 4.67 -3.58
CA SER A 75 11.64 4.66 -2.57
C SER A 75 12.87 5.41 -3.06
N LEU A 76 13.52 6.15 -2.17
CA LEU A 76 14.81 6.76 -2.41
C LEU A 76 15.86 5.92 -1.65
N LEU A 77 16.81 5.31 -2.38
CA LEU A 77 17.73 4.32 -1.87
C LEU A 77 19.18 4.67 -2.24
N PHE A 78 20.12 4.10 -1.52
CA PHE A 78 21.53 4.04 -1.96
C PHE A 78 21.67 3.03 -3.09
N ASN A 79 22.71 3.17 -3.92
CA ASN A 79 23.11 2.09 -4.82
C ASN A 79 23.55 0.87 -4.01
N GLY A 80 23.18 -0.31 -4.45
CA GLY A 80 23.54 -1.55 -3.77
C GLY A 80 22.57 -2.69 -4.01
N ASN A 81 22.80 -3.79 -3.32
CA ASN A 81 21.96 -4.99 -3.39
C ASN A 81 21.01 -5.02 -2.20
N TYR A 82 19.74 -5.28 -2.48
CA TYR A 82 18.67 -5.33 -1.53
C TYR A 82 17.91 -6.63 -1.61
N LYS A 83 17.28 -7.01 -0.49
CA LYS A 83 16.17 -7.95 -0.45
C LYS A 83 14.88 -7.14 -0.26
N PHE A 84 13.92 -7.34 -1.17
CA PHE A 84 12.58 -6.76 -1.07
C PHE A 84 11.62 -7.80 -0.50
N ILE A 85 10.81 -7.41 0.47
CA ILE A 85 9.87 -8.29 1.17
C ILE A 85 8.54 -7.55 1.37
N VAL A 86 7.43 -8.27 1.21
CA VAL A 86 6.15 -7.89 1.83
C VAL A 86 5.97 -8.77 3.07
N PRO A 87 5.80 -8.19 4.27
CA PRO A 87 5.66 -8.97 5.50
C PRO A 87 4.47 -9.93 5.46
N ASN A 88 4.55 -11.02 6.23
CA ASN A 88 3.50 -12.02 6.30
C ASN A 88 2.15 -11.43 6.71
N GLY A 89 1.10 -11.84 6.00
CA GLY A 89 -0.28 -11.42 6.28
C GLY A 89 -0.64 -10.05 5.74
N GLN A 90 0.30 -9.35 5.12
CA GLN A 90 0.07 -8.04 4.52
C GLN A 90 -0.33 -8.14 3.05
N GLY A 91 -1.24 -7.26 2.64
CA GLY A 91 -1.79 -7.19 1.30
C GLY A 91 -2.92 -8.18 1.00
N PRO A 92 -3.82 -7.83 0.07
CA PRO A 92 -4.93 -8.68 -0.37
C PRO A 92 -4.50 -9.70 -1.44
N PHE A 93 -3.28 -10.23 -1.33
CA PHE A 93 -2.63 -11.14 -2.30
C PHE A 93 -1.74 -12.16 -1.60
N LEU A 94 -1.36 -13.20 -2.31
CA LEU A 94 -0.35 -14.15 -1.85
C LEU A 94 1.05 -13.57 -2.11
N TRP A 95 1.86 -13.52 -1.06
CA TRP A 95 3.30 -13.28 -1.16
C TRP A 95 4.03 -14.62 -1.03
N PRO A 96 5.10 -14.86 -1.80
CA PRO A 96 5.89 -16.09 -1.68
C PRO A 96 6.39 -16.30 -0.25
N LYS A 97 6.48 -17.59 0.16
CA LYS A 97 6.96 -17.98 1.48
C LYS A 97 8.15 -18.92 1.36
N THR A 98 9.08 -18.77 2.29
CA THR A 98 10.19 -19.72 2.49
C THR A 98 9.65 -21.04 3.05
N SER A 99 10.48 -22.08 3.03
CA SER A 99 10.15 -23.39 3.64
C SER A 99 9.87 -23.29 5.15
N GLY A 100 10.41 -22.27 5.82
CA GLY A 100 10.14 -21.99 7.25
C GLY A 100 8.87 -21.16 7.50
N GLY A 101 8.09 -20.84 6.45
CA GLY A 101 6.83 -20.09 6.55
C GLY A 101 6.98 -18.56 6.68
N GLY A 102 8.20 -18.04 6.73
CA GLY A 102 8.46 -16.60 6.64
C GLY A 102 8.24 -16.06 5.23
N PRO A 103 8.13 -14.72 5.05
CA PRO A 103 8.03 -14.12 3.72
C PRO A 103 9.32 -14.39 2.95
N ASP A 104 9.20 -14.83 1.71
CA ASP A 104 10.35 -14.93 0.82
C ASP A 104 10.75 -13.53 0.33
N SER A 105 11.96 -13.41 -0.20
CA SER A 105 12.51 -12.13 -0.64
C SER A 105 12.86 -12.14 -2.13
N LEU A 106 12.66 -10.98 -2.76
CA LEU A 106 13.14 -10.72 -4.11
C LEU A 106 14.49 -10.01 -4.04
N ASP A 107 15.44 -10.45 -4.85
CA ASP A 107 16.72 -9.75 -5.03
C ASP A 107 16.52 -8.52 -5.91
N VAL A 108 16.95 -7.36 -5.41
CA VAL A 108 16.86 -6.09 -6.12
C VAL A 108 18.22 -5.40 -6.10
N THR A 109 18.81 -5.18 -7.26
CA THR A 109 20.02 -4.38 -7.38
C THR A 109 19.66 -2.97 -7.80
N VAL A 110 19.97 -1.98 -6.97
CA VAL A 110 19.75 -0.56 -7.25
C VAL A 110 21.05 0.05 -7.80
N ASN A 111 20.98 0.60 -9.01
CA ASN A 111 22.06 1.32 -9.64
C ASN A 111 21.48 2.54 -10.41
N GLY A 112 21.41 3.68 -9.74
CA GLY A 112 20.70 4.84 -10.23
C GLY A 112 19.17 4.68 -10.23
N ASN A 113 18.48 5.53 -10.97
CA ASN A 113 17.01 5.49 -11.05
C ASN A 113 16.55 4.28 -11.87
N GLN A 114 15.57 3.54 -11.34
CA GLN A 114 15.04 2.37 -12.05
C GLN A 114 13.62 2.01 -11.62
N GLN A 115 13.02 1.06 -12.33
CA GLN A 115 11.66 0.60 -12.14
C GLN A 115 11.64 -0.86 -11.67
N LEU A 116 10.79 -1.16 -10.66
CA LEU A 116 10.55 -2.49 -10.13
C LEU A 116 9.06 -2.79 -10.15
N ASN A 117 8.60 -3.50 -11.18
CA ASN A 117 7.23 -4.03 -11.21
C ASN A 117 7.23 -5.44 -10.65
N ILE A 118 6.28 -5.72 -9.77
CA ILE A 118 6.19 -7.00 -9.05
C ILE A 118 4.84 -7.64 -9.34
N GLU A 119 4.84 -8.80 -9.98
CA GLU A 119 3.64 -9.60 -10.20
C GLU A 119 3.33 -10.43 -8.94
N VAL A 120 2.07 -10.35 -8.48
CA VAL A 120 1.55 -11.17 -7.38
C VAL A 120 0.19 -11.78 -7.74
N THR A 121 -0.29 -12.70 -6.92
CA THR A 121 -1.59 -13.35 -7.10
C THR A 121 -2.58 -12.82 -6.03
N PRO A 122 -3.47 -11.86 -6.37
CA PRO A 122 -4.48 -11.37 -5.46
C PRO A 122 -5.57 -12.42 -5.23
N TYR A 123 -6.30 -12.33 -4.11
CA TYR A 123 -7.45 -13.20 -3.88
C TYR A 123 -8.60 -12.90 -4.85
N TYR A 124 -8.81 -11.61 -5.13
CA TYR A 124 -9.85 -11.09 -6.01
C TYR A 124 -9.34 -9.86 -6.76
N MET A 125 -9.97 -9.58 -7.91
CA MET A 125 -9.81 -8.30 -8.62
C MET A 125 -11.19 -7.65 -8.82
N ILE A 126 -11.25 -6.33 -8.63
CA ILE A 126 -12.43 -5.53 -8.98
C ILE A 126 -12.30 -5.09 -10.43
N ARG A 127 -13.24 -5.51 -11.28
CA ARG A 127 -13.21 -5.27 -12.72
C ARG A 127 -14.38 -4.36 -13.13
N ASN A 128 -14.19 -3.60 -14.20
CA ASN A 128 -15.23 -2.79 -14.82
C ASN A 128 -15.95 -1.87 -13.80
N ALA A 129 -15.19 -1.33 -12.84
CA ALA A 129 -15.74 -0.41 -11.85
C ALA A 129 -16.21 0.87 -12.54
N ASN A 130 -17.50 1.18 -12.38
CA ASN A 130 -18.12 2.42 -12.84
C ASN A 130 -18.78 3.10 -11.65
N ILE A 131 -18.43 4.36 -11.37
CA ILE A 131 -18.95 5.12 -10.25
C ILE A 131 -19.43 6.48 -10.76
N SER A 132 -20.67 6.86 -10.40
CA SER A 132 -21.27 8.12 -10.81
C SER A 132 -22.19 8.66 -9.72
N ALA A 133 -22.72 9.89 -9.88
CA ALA A 133 -23.77 10.44 -9.04
C ALA A 133 -25.14 10.25 -9.67
N SER A 134 -26.14 9.90 -8.86
CA SER A 134 -27.53 9.80 -9.28
C SER A 134 -28.47 10.00 -8.08
N GLY A 135 -29.43 10.91 -8.19
CA GLY A 135 -30.46 11.12 -7.19
C GLY A 135 -29.94 11.41 -5.77
N GLY A 136 -28.86 12.17 -5.65
CA GLY A 136 -28.22 12.49 -4.36
C GLY A 136 -27.35 11.37 -3.78
N ASN A 137 -27.12 10.31 -4.53
CA ASN A 137 -26.27 9.18 -4.14
C ASN A 137 -25.06 9.06 -5.05
N ALA A 138 -23.95 8.53 -4.51
CA ALA A 138 -22.91 7.91 -5.32
C ALA A 138 -23.34 6.46 -5.59
N VAL A 139 -23.47 6.11 -6.86
CA VAL A 139 -23.87 4.78 -7.31
C VAL A 139 -22.71 4.11 -8.02
N ALA A 140 -22.54 2.82 -7.82
CA ALA A 140 -21.46 2.07 -8.43
C ALA A 140 -21.92 0.72 -8.95
N THR A 141 -21.28 0.27 -10.05
CA THR A 141 -21.36 -1.10 -10.54
C THR A 141 -19.98 -1.66 -10.75
N CYS A 142 -19.82 -2.96 -10.52
CA CYS A 142 -18.57 -3.66 -10.82
C CYS A 142 -18.78 -5.15 -11.02
N LYS A 143 -17.76 -5.80 -11.55
CA LYS A 143 -17.54 -7.25 -11.50
C LYS A 143 -16.45 -7.54 -10.49
N VAL A 144 -16.60 -8.62 -9.70
CA VAL A 144 -15.56 -9.19 -8.86
C VAL A 144 -15.09 -10.50 -9.48
N GLU A 145 -13.81 -10.55 -9.83
CA GLU A 145 -13.15 -11.73 -10.37
C GLU A 145 -12.42 -12.47 -9.24
N LYS A 146 -12.83 -13.70 -8.93
CA LYS A 146 -12.11 -14.58 -7.98
C LYS A 146 -10.90 -15.16 -8.68
N ILE A 147 -9.70 -14.90 -8.17
CA ILE A 147 -8.44 -15.33 -8.77
C ILE A 147 -7.96 -16.64 -8.15
N ILE A 148 -7.97 -16.74 -6.81
CA ILE A 148 -7.51 -17.94 -6.10
C ILE A 148 -8.68 -18.88 -5.89
N ASN A 149 -8.58 -20.08 -6.48
CA ASN A 149 -9.64 -21.10 -6.45
C ASN A 149 -9.17 -22.43 -5.83
N ASP A 150 -7.95 -22.46 -5.31
CA ASP A 150 -7.35 -23.63 -4.67
C ASP A 150 -7.54 -23.63 -3.12
N ALA A 151 -6.76 -24.41 -2.40
CA ALA A 151 -6.81 -24.51 -0.94
C ALA A 151 -6.52 -23.19 -0.20
N ASN A 152 -5.93 -22.19 -0.89
CA ASN A 152 -5.70 -20.86 -0.35
C ASN A 152 -6.88 -19.91 -0.57
N ALA A 153 -7.93 -20.36 -1.26
CA ALA A 153 -9.10 -19.54 -1.54
C ALA A 153 -9.74 -19.05 -0.24
N LYS A 154 -10.21 -17.80 -0.26
CA LYS A 154 -10.92 -17.16 0.84
C LYS A 154 -12.22 -16.57 0.33
N ASP A 155 -13.19 -16.41 1.22
CA ASP A 155 -14.49 -15.86 0.87
C ASP A 155 -14.48 -14.34 0.97
N ILE A 156 -15.45 -13.71 0.29
CA ILE A 156 -15.72 -12.29 0.43
C ILE A 156 -16.41 -12.07 1.77
N GLU A 157 -15.89 -11.15 2.57
CA GLU A 157 -16.55 -10.69 3.79
C GLU A 157 -17.54 -9.55 3.47
N PHE A 158 -17.10 -8.58 2.65
CA PHE A 158 -17.89 -7.40 2.32
C PHE A 158 -17.41 -6.76 1.00
N VAL A 159 -18.36 -6.21 0.22
CA VAL A 159 -18.08 -5.31 -0.91
C VAL A 159 -18.87 -4.03 -0.71
N GLY A 160 -18.20 -2.87 -0.74
CA GLY A 160 -18.82 -1.58 -0.49
C GLY A 160 -18.29 -0.46 -1.36
N ILE A 161 -19.11 0.58 -1.50
CA ILE A 161 -18.70 1.88 -2.03
C ILE A 161 -18.35 2.79 -0.85
N TYR A 162 -17.22 3.47 -0.97
CA TYR A 162 -16.68 4.42 0.01
C TYR A 162 -16.52 5.77 -0.67
N ILE A 163 -16.94 6.85 -0.01
CA ILE A 163 -16.80 8.21 -0.51
C ILE A 163 -16.09 9.11 0.51
N ASN A 164 -15.31 10.07 0.04
CA ASN A 164 -14.66 11.06 0.89
C ASN A 164 -14.56 12.42 0.18
N LYS A 165 -14.29 13.47 0.96
CA LYS A 165 -13.99 14.83 0.47
C LYS A 165 -12.61 14.93 -0.19
N THR A 166 -11.69 14.05 0.19
CA THR A 166 -10.30 14.00 -0.26
C THR A 166 -10.03 12.72 -1.03
N GLU A 167 -8.90 12.67 -1.73
CA GLU A 167 -8.45 11.51 -2.50
C GLU A 167 -8.16 10.27 -1.64
N PHE A 168 -7.98 10.44 -0.33
CA PHE A 168 -7.74 9.33 0.59
C PHE A 168 -9.07 8.67 0.97
N VAL A 169 -9.50 7.70 0.14
CA VAL A 169 -10.77 6.99 0.31
C VAL A 169 -10.50 5.54 0.66
N SER A 170 -11.01 5.09 1.81
CA SER A 170 -10.86 3.71 2.26
C SER A 170 -11.92 3.30 3.28
N GLY A 171 -11.86 2.06 3.75
CA GLY A 171 -12.68 1.58 4.85
C GLY A 171 -12.48 2.37 6.14
N ALA A 172 -11.25 2.77 6.42
CA ALA A 172 -10.90 3.56 7.62
C ALA A 172 -11.07 5.08 7.41
N ASN A 173 -11.05 5.56 6.16
CA ASN A 173 -11.10 6.99 5.84
C ASN A 173 -12.18 7.28 4.79
N ASN A 174 -13.39 7.53 5.26
CA ASN A 174 -14.54 7.87 4.44
C ASN A 174 -15.51 8.79 5.21
N ILE A 175 -16.36 9.53 4.51
CA ILE A 175 -17.44 10.33 5.09
C ILE A 175 -18.77 9.59 5.01
N ALA A 176 -18.88 8.62 4.11
CA ALA A 176 -20.00 7.70 4.03
C ALA A 176 -19.58 6.44 3.27
N ASN A 177 -20.19 5.34 3.60
CA ASN A 177 -20.04 4.07 2.91
C ASN A 177 -21.34 3.26 2.97
N ALA A 178 -21.50 2.35 2.04
CA ALA A 178 -22.57 1.35 2.03
C ALA A 178 -22.12 0.14 1.21
N GLY A 179 -22.69 -1.02 1.47
CA GLY A 179 -22.29 -2.21 0.73
C GLY A 179 -23.12 -3.43 1.06
N LYS A 180 -22.61 -4.59 0.67
CA LYS A 180 -23.25 -5.90 0.86
C LYS A 180 -22.28 -6.83 1.57
N SER A 181 -22.78 -7.66 2.47
CA SER A 181 -22.00 -8.78 2.99
C SER A 181 -21.72 -9.79 1.88
N GLY A 182 -20.64 -10.57 2.02
CA GLY A 182 -20.32 -11.60 1.02
C GLY A 182 -21.47 -12.57 0.79
N ALA A 183 -22.25 -12.89 1.85
CA ALA A 183 -23.39 -13.80 1.77
C ALA A 183 -24.58 -13.23 0.95
N ASP A 184 -24.69 -11.90 0.84
CA ASP A 184 -25.76 -11.22 0.10
C ASP A 184 -25.41 -11.00 -1.39
N ILE A 185 -24.20 -11.39 -1.81
CA ILE A 185 -23.75 -11.24 -3.20
C ILE A 185 -24.09 -12.52 -3.96
N THR A 186 -25.15 -12.48 -4.75
CA THR A 186 -25.61 -13.61 -5.54
C THR A 186 -24.98 -13.70 -6.92
N ASP A 187 -24.49 -12.59 -7.47
CA ASP A 187 -23.82 -12.52 -8.77
C ASP A 187 -22.55 -11.64 -8.69
N LEU A 188 -21.39 -12.26 -8.79
CA LEU A 188 -20.10 -11.57 -8.81
C LEU A 188 -19.85 -10.78 -10.11
N ASN A 189 -20.59 -11.05 -11.17
CA ASN A 189 -20.43 -10.35 -12.45
C ASN A 189 -21.19 -9.02 -12.50
N ASN A 190 -22.16 -8.80 -11.57
CA ASN A 190 -23.01 -7.62 -11.57
C ASN A 190 -23.34 -7.17 -10.14
N ILE A 191 -22.38 -6.51 -9.50
CA ILE A 191 -22.55 -5.96 -8.17
C ILE A 191 -22.95 -4.48 -8.31
N SER A 192 -24.12 -4.12 -7.75
CA SER A 192 -24.61 -2.74 -7.69
C SER A 192 -24.61 -2.25 -6.26
N LEU A 193 -24.05 -1.04 -6.04
CA LEU A 193 -23.88 -0.39 -4.76
C LEU A 193 -24.38 1.05 -4.83
N SER A 194 -24.85 1.59 -3.70
CA SER A 194 -25.31 2.98 -3.59
C SER A 194 -25.06 3.49 -2.19
N VAL A 195 -24.55 4.72 -2.06
CA VAL A 195 -24.38 5.43 -0.80
C VAL A 195 -24.84 6.87 -0.92
N ALA A 196 -25.59 7.35 0.05
CA ALA A 196 -26.05 8.75 0.08
C ALA A 196 -24.85 9.70 0.20
N ILE A 197 -24.82 10.75 -0.64
CA ILE A 197 -23.82 11.81 -0.54
C ILE A 197 -24.31 12.78 0.55
N PRO A 198 -23.53 12.98 1.64
CA PRO A 198 -23.89 13.97 2.65
C PRO A 198 -23.95 15.38 2.08
N SER A 199 -24.62 16.29 2.78
CA SER A 199 -24.63 17.72 2.40
C SER A 199 -23.22 18.29 2.52
N LEU A 200 -22.66 18.76 1.41
CA LEU A 200 -21.30 19.30 1.31
C LEU A 200 -21.31 20.67 0.64
N THR A 201 -20.33 21.49 0.98
CA THR A 201 -20.06 22.76 0.28
C THR A 201 -19.41 22.53 -1.09
N GLN A 202 -18.47 21.57 -1.19
CA GLN A 202 -17.90 21.15 -2.47
C GLN A 202 -18.93 20.36 -3.29
N LYS A 203 -18.83 20.41 -4.62
CA LYS A 203 -19.76 19.78 -5.56
C LYS A 203 -19.20 18.48 -6.17
N TYR A 204 -18.33 17.81 -5.45
CA TYR A 204 -17.78 16.52 -5.82
C TYR A 204 -17.36 15.74 -4.58
N VAL A 205 -17.24 14.45 -4.72
CA VAL A 205 -16.59 13.53 -3.78
C VAL A 205 -15.61 12.65 -4.54
N PHE A 206 -14.63 12.10 -3.84
CA PHE A 206 -13.83 10.99 -4.32
C PHE A 206 -14.47 9.69 -3.86
N ALA A 207 -14.48 8.70 -4.75
CA ALA A 207 -15.16 7.43 -4.50
C ALA A 207 -14.30 6.24 -4.96
N ARG A 208 -14.44 5.12 -4.26
CA ARG A 208 -13.85 3.82 -4.59
C ARG A 208 -14.80 2.69 -4.19
N ILE A 209 -14.74 1.59 -4.93
CA ILE A 209 -15.29 0.31 -4.48
C ILE A 209 -14.18 -0.41 -3.71
N GLY A 210 -14.47 -0.94 -2.53
CA GLY A 210 -13.54 -1.73 -1.73
C GLY A 210 -14.13 -3.12 -1.47
N LEU A 211 -13.26 -4.13 -1.50
CA LEU A 211 -13.60 -5.51 -1.20
C LEU A 211 -12.76 -5.99 -0.01
N LYS A 212 -13.44 -6.43 1.05
CA LYS A 212 -12.87 -7.07 2.22
C LYS A 212 -12.94 -8.58 2.05
N ILE A 213 -11.83 -9.26 2.34
CA ILE A 213 -11.68 -10.70 2.21
C ILE A 213 -11.62 -11.31 3.61
N ALA A 214 -12.36 -12.38 3.85
CA ALA A 214 -12.41 -13.04 5.15
C ALA A 214 -11.02 -13.54 5.57
N GLY A 215 -10.59 -13.13 6.78
CA GLY A 215 -9.29 -13.49 7.34
C GLY A 215 -8.09 -12.91 6.58
N VAL A 216 -8.27 -11.81 5.83
CA VAL A 216 -7.21 -10.98 5.24
C VAL A 216 -7.30 -9.59 5.86
N GLU A 217 -6.17 -9.05 6.33
CA GLU A 217 -6.15 -7.75 7.01
C GLU A 217 -6.52 -6.63 6.05
N ASP A 218 -5.92 -6.61 4.88
CA ASP A 218 -6.03 -5.53 3.93
C ASP A 218 -7.13 -5.74 2.89
N MET A 219 -7.74 -4.64 2.46
CA MET A 219 -8.74 -4.62 1.41
C MET A 219 -8.09 -4.38 0.04
N ILE A 220 -8.76 -4.88 -1.01
CA ILE A 220 -8.49 -4.47 -2.38
C ILE A 220 -9.52 -3.44 -2.83
N PHE A 221 -9.09 -2.48 -3.65
CA PHE A 221 -9.93 -1.37 -4.11
C PHE A 221 -10.00 -1.28 -5.63
N SER A 222 -11.02 -0.57 -6.12
CA SER A 222 -11.05 -0.05 -7.48
C SER A 222 -10.14 1.17 -7.64
N PRO A 223 -9.85 1.61 -8.88
CA PRO A 223 -9.30 2.96 -9.09
C PRO A 223 -10.11 4.02 -8.37
N LEU A 224 -9.45 5.12 -8.00
CA LEU A 224 -10.08 6.31 -7.44
C LEU A 224 -10.81 7.09 -8.52
N VAL A 225 -12.05 7.51 -8.25
CA VAL A 225 -12.86 8.32 -9.15
C VAL A 225 -13.32 9.58 -8.44
N GLN A 226 -13.20 10.74 -9.09
CA GLN A 226 -13.86 11.97 -8.65
C GLN A 226 -15.28 12.00 -9.24
N VAL A 227 -16.28 12.12 -8.40
CA VAL A 227 -17.71 12.10 -8.74
C VAL A 227 -18.30 13.47 -8.46
N SER A 228 -18.69 14.20 -9.50
CA SER A 228 -19.39 15.50 -9.40
C SER A 228 -20.89 15.31 -9.26
N PHE A 229 -21.59 16.21 -8.49
CA PHE A 229 -23.03 16.17 -8.23
C PHE A 229 -23.65 17.55 -8.00
#